data_aed70dc522a0b49610f5274636e5ed14
#
_entry.id   aed70dc522a0b49610f5274636e5ed14
#
_cell.length_a   1.000
_cell.length_b   1.000
_cell.length_c   1.000
_cell.angle_alpha   90.00
_cell.angle_beta   90.00
_cell.angle_gamma   90.00
#
_symmetry.space_group_name_H-M   'P 1'
#
loop_
_entity.id
_entity.type
_entity.pdbx_description
1 polymer ?
#
loop_
_entity_poly.entity_id
_entity_poly.type
_entity_poly.pdbx_seq_one_letter_code
_entity_poly.pdbx_strand_id
1 'polypeptide(L)'
;MNAIDFFKEKISDGFIRQVKGNSYSEDLKRGDANAVIGWSGDIFILRAESDGKFDFAIPESGGTLWSDNMLIPSTSTHKKNAESLMNYYYEPAVAAEVAAYVNYICPVEAAQPELEKIDPELGNSPYIFPDAATLEKVKVFRSLSADESTKFQTAFDEAIGN
;
A
#
# COMPACT_ATOMS: atom_id res chain seq x y z
N MET A 1 -15.44 -15.61 -15.29
CA MET A 1 -15.66 -15.63 -13.82
C MET A 1 -15.29 -14.26 -13.30
N ASN A 2 -16.18 -13.64 -12.54
CA ASN A 2 -15.91 -12.37 -11.87
C ASN A 2 -14.88 -12.62 -10.75
N ALA A 3 -13.98 -11.66 -10.48
CA ALA A 3 -13.01 -11.77 -9.40
C ALA A 3 -13.67 -12.00 -8.04
N ILE A 4 -14.83 -11.39 -7.79
CA ILE A 4 -15.60 -11.58 -6.56
C ILE A 4 -16.17 -13.01 -6.46
N ASP A 5 -16.63 -13.61 -7.56
CA ASP A 5 -17.09 -14.99 -7.57
C ASP A 5 -15.97 -15.96 -7.24
N PHE A 6 -14.79 -15.74 -7.81
CA PHE A 6 -13.60 -16.53 -7.48
C PHE A 6 -13.21 -16.37 -6.01
N PHE A 7 -13.26 -15.14 -5.50
CA PHE A 7 -12.96 -14.85 -4.10
C PHE A 7 -13.95 -15.57 -3.15
N LYS A 8 -15.25 -15.51 -3.46
CA LYS A 8 -16.31 -16.22 -2.72
C LYS A 8 -16.10 -17.73 -2.71
N GLU A 9 -15.74 -18.30 -3.87
CA GLU A 9 -15.38 -19.73 -3.95
C GLU A 9 -14.21 -20.06 -3.02
N LYS A 10 -13.13 -19.26 -3.02
CA LYS A 10 -11.94 -19.52 -2.20
C LYS A 10 -12.17 -19.33 -0.70
N ILE A 11 -13.11 -18.47 -0.31
CA ILE A 11 -13.60 -18.42 1.08
C ILE A 11 -14.35 -19.71 1.44
N SER A 12 -15.27 -20.16 0.58
CA SER A 12 -16.04 -21.38 0.79
C SER A 12 -15.17 -22.63 0.85
N ASP A 13 -14.12 -22.69 0.05
CA ASP A 13 -13.14 -23.79 0.04
C ASP A 13 -12.19 -23.78 1.26
N GLY A 14 -12.22 -22.73 2.08
CA GLY A 14 -11.35 -22.57 3.24
C GLY A 14 -9.93 -22.10 2.94
N PHE A 15 -9.61 -21.72 1.70
CA PHE A 15 -8.32 -21.17 1.34
C PHE A 15 -8.13 -19.73 1.85
N ILE A 16 -9.21 -18.95 1.90
CA ILE A 16 -9.20 -17.61 2.47
C ILE A 16 -9.82 -17.69 3.87
N ARG A 17 -8.98 -17.49 4.87
CA ARG A 17 -9.37 -17.61 6.26
C ARG A 17 -10.28 -16.46 6.71
N GLN A 18 -9.92 -15.24 6.38
CA GLN A 18 -10.61 -14.04 6.86
C GLN A 18 -10.25 -12.81 6.03
N VAL A 19 -11.20 -11.89 5.91
CA VAL A 19 -10.96 -10.52 5.44
C VAL A 19 -10.83 -9.62 6.66
N LYS A 20 -9.74 -8.86 6.72
CA LYS A 20 -9.41 -7.98 7.84
C LYS A 20 -9.00 -6.60 7.34
N GLY A 21 -9.05 -5.61 8.26
CA GLY A 21 -8.28 -4.38 8.13
C GLY A 21 -6.80 -4.63 8.45
N ASN A 22 -6.10 -3.63 8.97
CA ASN A 22 -4.63 -3.66 9.16
C ASN A 22 -4.12 -4.70 10.19
N SER A 23 -4.99 -5.41 10.89
CA SER A 23 -4.59 -6.46 11.84
C SER A 23 -4.12 -7.78 11.20
N TYR A 24 -4.07 -7.88 9.87
CA TYR A 24 -3.55 -9.05 9.16
C TYR A 24 -2.09 -9.36 9.49
N SER A 25 -1.29 -8.34 9.78
CA SER A 25 0.12 -8.48 10.15
C SER A 25 0.31 -9.31 11.43
N GLU A 26 -0.60 -9.19 12.39
CA GLU A 26 -0.57 -9.98 13.63
C GLU A 26 -0.83 -11.49 13.39
N ASP A 27 -1.71 -11.82 12.43
CA ASP A 27 -1.93 -13.21 12.05
C ASP A 27 -0.69 -13.82 11.40
N LEU A 28 0.00 -13.04 10.60
CA LEU A 28 1.25 -13.45 9.97
C LEU A 28 2.35 -13.66 11.04
N LYS A 29 2.50 -12.71 11.98
CA LYS A 29 3.46 -12.82 13.10
C LYS A 29 3.25 -14.08 13.92
N ARG A 30 2.01 -14.41 14.27
CA ARG A 30 1.65 -15.58 15.08
C ARG A 30 1.70 -16.91 14.33
N GLY A 31 1.81 -16.86 12.99
CA GLY A 31 1.69 -18.07 12.15
C GLY A 31 0.28 -18.56 11.96
N ASP A 32 -0.72 -17.72 12.25
CA ASP A 32 -2.14 -18.01 12.02
C ASP A 32 -2.49 -17.91 10.53
N ALA A 33 -1.68 -17.22 9.73
CA ALA A 33 -1.76 -17.15 8.28
C ALA A 33 -0.38 -17.40 7.68
N ASN A 34 -0.31 -18.17 6.58
CA ASN A 34 0.94 -18.41 5.83
C ASN A 34 1.25 -17.31 4.83
N ALA A 35 0.22 -16.64 4.33
CA ALA A 35 0.31 -15.52 3.40
C ALA A 35 -0.84 -14.56 3.63
N VAL A 36 -0.63 -13.29 3.31
CA VAL A 36 -1.64 -12.24 3.41
C VAL A 36 -1.56 -11.32 2.19
N ILE A 37 -2.69 -10.73 1.81
CA ILE A 37 -2.69 -9.55 0.94
C ILE A 37 -2.56 -8.36 1.87
N GLY A 38 -1.45 -7.65 1.77
CA GLY A 38 -1.09 -6.58 2.70
C GLY A 38 -0.37 -5.42 2.02
N TRP A 39 -0.11 -4.40 2.80
CA TRP A 39 0.62 -3.21 2.38
C TRP A 39 2.12 -3.47 2.40
N SER A 40 2.83 -3.03 1.36
CA SER A 40 4.29 -3.24 1.25
C SER A 40 5.05 -2.70 2.46
N GLY A 41 4.76 -1.48 2.90
CA GLY A 41 5.44 -0.85 4.03
C GLY A 41 5.28 -1.61 5.34
N ASP A 42 4.09 -2.14 5.63
CA ASP A 42 3.85 -2.95 6.82
C ASP A 42 4.72 -4.22 6.83
N ILE A 43 4.89 -4.84 5.66
CA ILE A 43 5.69 -6.07 5.54
C ILE A 43 7.19 -5.75 5.63
N PHE A 44 7.66 -4.61 5.14
CA PHE A 44 9.06 -4.21 5.30
C PHE A 44 9.40 -3.94 6.77
N ILE A 45 8.53 -3.27 7.51
CA ILE A 45 8.69 -3.10 8.96
C ILE A 45 8.70 -4.47 9.65
N LEU A 46 7.77 -5.34 9.31
CA LEU A 46 7.68 -6.68 9.86
C LEU A 46 8.92 -7.53 9.54
N ARG A 47 9.47 -7.41 8.33
CA ARG A 47 10.73 -8.06 7.92
C ARG A 47 11.90 -7.61 8.79
N ALA A 48 12.04 -6.30 9.01
CA ALA A 48 13.10 -5.74 9.85
C ALA A 48 12.95 -6.20 11.32
N GLU A 49 11.73 -6.24 11.86
CA GLU A 49 11.45 -6.69 13.23
C GLU A 49 11.62 -8.20 13.44
N SER A 50 11.61 -9.00 12.37
CA SER A 50 11.61 -10.47 12.44
C SER A 50 12.88 -11.12 11.90
N ASP A 51 13.96 -10.36 11.72
CA ASP A 51 15.24 -10.85 11.18
C ASP A 51 15.08 -11.50 9.79
N GLY A 52 14.24 -10.90 8.94
CA GLY A 52 14.03 -11.35 7.56
C GLY A 52 13.09 -12.55 7.41
N LYS A 53 12.34 -12.92 8.44
CA LYS A 53 11.40 -14.06 8.38
C LYS A 53 10.27 -13.87 7.35
N PHE A 54 9.84 -12.63 7.12
CA PHE A 54 8.76 -12.28 6.20
C PHE A 54 9.31 -11.52 5.00
N ASP A 55 8.63 -11.62 3.88
CA ASP A 55 8.98 -10.90 2.67
C ASP A 55 7.73 -10.46 1.91
N PHE A 56 7.89 -9.49 1.00
CA PHE A 56 6.84 -8.97 0.15
C PHE A 56 7.09 -9.32 -1.31
N ALA A 57 6.06 -9.73 -2.01
CA ALA A 57 6.14 -10.02 -3.43
C ALA A 57 4.93 -9.49 -4.19
N ILE A 58 5.17 -8.95 -5.38
CA ILE A 58 4.11 -8.64 -6.34
C ILE A 58 3.97 -9.88 -7.24
N PRO A 59 2.80 -10.55 -7.22
CA PRO A 59 2.58 -11.75 -8.05
C PRO A 59 2.60 -11.41 -9.54
N GLU A 60 2.76 -12.44 -10.40
CA GLU A 60 2.75 -12.26 -11.87
C GLU A 60 1.43 -11.65 -12.38
N SER A 61 0.32 -11.93 -11.69
CA SER A 61 -1.00 -11.33 -11.98
C SER A 61 -1.07 -9.83 -11.72
N GLY A 62 -0.07 -9.28 -11.04
CA GLY A 62 0.03 -7.86 -10.72
C GLY A 62 -0.34 -7.50 -9.30
N GLY A 63 -0.08 -6.26 -8.95
CA GLY A 63 -0.43 -5.64 -7.68
C GLY A 63 -1.25 -4.37 -7.86
N THR A 64 -1.56 -3.72 -6.76
CA THR A 64 -2.27 -2.44 -6.76
C THR A 64 -1.32 -1.32 -6.35
N LEU A 65 -1.28 -0.26 -7.15
CA LEU A 65 -0.65 1.01 -6.81
C LEU A 65 -1.72 2.01 -6.40
N TRP A 66 -1.52 2.66 -5.28
CA TRP A 66 -2.42 3.67 -4.74
C TRP A 66 -1.63 4.89 -4.26
N SER A 67 -2.32 6.00 -4.04
CA SER A 67 -1.71 7.22 -3.50
C SER A 67 -2.68 7.93 -2.57
N ASP A 68 -2.16 8.37 -1.43
CA ASP A 68 -2.85 9.31 -0.56
C ASP A 68 -2.63 10.73 -1.05
N ASN A 69 -3.60 11.61 -0.80
CA ASN A 69 -3.55 12.99 -1.19
C ASN A 69 -3.72 13.91 0.01
N MET A 70 -2.86 14.90 0.14
CA MET A 70 -3.08 15.99 1.08
C MET A 70 -4.13 16.96 0.54
N LEU A 71 -5.15 17.27 1.33
CA LEU A 71 -6.25 18.14 0.93
C LEU A 71 -6.38 19.32 1.88
N ILE A 72 -6.75 20.48 1.32
CA ILE A 72 -7.09 21.67 2.10
C ILE A 72 -8.60 21.89 1.97
N PRO A 73 -9.38 21.78 3.06
CA PRO A 73 -10.82 22.08 3.03
C PRO A 73 -11.09 23.48 2.49
N SER A 74 -12.11 23.63 1.66
CA SER A 74 -12.49 24.93 1.05
C SER A 74 -12.81 26.02 2.09
N THR A 75 -13.20 25.60 3.30
CA THR A 75 -13.50 26.48 4.45
C THR A 75 -12.26 26.89 5.25
N SER A 76 -11.08 26.41 4.90
CA SER A 76 -9.83 26.73 5.63
C SER A 76 -9.48 28.21 5.52
N THR A 77 -9.22 28.85 6.66
CA THR A 77 -8.72 30.22 6.74
C THR A 77 -7.19 30.31 6.70
N HIS A 78 -6.50 29.15 6.74
CA HIS A 78 -5.03 29.04 6.79
C HIS A 78 -4.43 28.35 5.56
N LYS A 79 -5.04 28.52 4.37
CA LYS A 79 -4.63 27.85 3.13
C LYS A 79 -3.13 27.99 2.85
N LYS A 80 -2.57 29.20 2.96
CA LYS A 80 -1.14 29.44 2.69
C LYS A 80 -0.22 28.65 3.62
N ASN A 81 -0.58 28.50 4.90
CA ASN A 81 0.21 27.73 5.86
C ASN A 81 0.18 26.22 5.50
N ALA A 82 -1.00 25.73 5.10
CA ALA A 82 -1.15 24.35 4.64
C ALA A 82 -0.35 24.08 3.36
N GLU A 83 -0.41 24.99 2.38
CA GLU A 83 0.40 24.90 1.17
C GLU A 83 1.91 24.90 1.46
N SER A 84 2.35 25.72 2.43
CA SER A 84 3.77 25.76 2.86
C SER A 84 4.18 24.42 3.50
N LEU A 85 3.32 23.81 4.31
CA LEU A 85 3.58 22.49 4.90
C LEU A 85 3.63 21.40 3.83
N MET A 86 2.70 21.42 2.86
CA MET A 86 2.71 20.49 1.73
C MET A 86 4.01 20.62 0.92
N ASN A 87 4.43 21.85 0.60
CA ASN A 87 5.68 22.09 -0.12
C ASN A 87 6.91 21.60 0.66
N TYR A 88 6.92 21.80 1.97
CA TYR A 88 8.01 21.31 2.83
C TYR A 88 8.13 19.77 2.80
N TYR A 89 7.00 19.06 2.75
CA TYR A 89 7.00 17.60 2.59
C TYR A 89 7.70 17.15 1.29
N TYR A 90 7.63 17.94 0.21
CA TYR A 90 8.25 17.63 -1.08
C TYR A 90 9.72 18.09 -1.20
N GLU A 91 10.30 18.70 -0.16
CA GLU A 91 11.74 18.92 -0.11
C GLU A 91 12.48 17.58 -0.09
N PRO A 92 13.46 17.32 -1.00
CA PRO A 92 14.05 15.98 -1.14
C PRO A 92 14.57 15.37 0.17
N ALA A 93 15.25 16.15 1.00
CA ALA A 93 15.77 15.67 2.28
C ALA A 93 14.63 15.27 3.24
N VAL A 94 13.55 16.06 3.30
CA VAL A 94 12.38 15.78 4.14
C VAL A 94 11.63 14.55 3.64
N ALA A 95 11.40 14.45 2.33
CA ALA A 95 10.76 13.31 1.71
C ALA A 95 11.56 12.00 1.94
N ALA A 96 12.89 12.08 1.95
CA ALA A 96 13.75 10.94 2.27
C ALA A 96 13.58 10.48 3.73
N GLU A 97 13.55 11.40 4.69
CA GLU A 97 13.28 11.07 6.11
C GLU A 97 11.90 10.41 6.29
N VAL A 98 10.87 10.96 5.60
CA VAL A 98 9.53 10.36 5.64
C VAL A 98 9.53 8.97 5.02
N ALA A 99 10.17 8.77 3.85
CA ALA A 99 10.26 7.47 3.20
C ALA A 99 10.98 6.43 4.06
N ALA A 100 12.06 6.82 4.73
CA ALA A 100 12.79 5.98 5.69
C ALA A 100 11.90 5.53 6.86
N TYR A 101 11.01 6.41 7.31
CA TYR A 101 10.12 6.11 8.43
C TYR A 101 8.92 5.24 8.04
N VAL A 102 8.26 5.57 6.91
CA VAL A 102 7.01 4.89 6.52
C VAL A 102 7.23 3.63 5.67
N ASN A 103 8.39 3.51 5.00
CA ASN A 103 8.76 2.39 4.12
C ASN A 103 7.80 2.17 2.94
N TYR A 104 7.14 3.21 2.46
CA TYR A 104 6.29 3.19 1.26
C TYR A 104 6.95 3.90 0.09
N ILE A 105 6.38 3.74 -1.11
CA ILE A 105 6.85 4.43 -2.32
C ILE A 105 6.95 5.94 -2.05
N CYS A 106 8.14 6.49 -2.30
CA CYS A 106 8.38 7.93 -2.22
C CYS A 106 7.92 8.61 -3.51
N PRO A 107 6.99 9.59 -3.46
CA PRO A 107 6.55 10.30 -4.65
C PRO A 107 7.54 11.36 -5.16
N VAL A 108 8.68 11.53 -4.47
CA VAL A 108 9.71 12.52 -4.78
C VAL A 108 10.96 11.79 -5.26
N GLU A 109 11.15 11.67 -6.57
CA GLU A 109 12.31 10.98 -7.16
C GLU A 109 13.64 11.56 -6.69
N ALA A 110 13.73 12.90 -6.55
CA ALA A 110 14.93 13.58 -6.06
C ALA A 110 15.30 13.26 -4.59
N ALA A 111 14.43 12.57 -3.85
CA ALA A 111 14.71 12.10 -2.49
C ALA A 111 15.58 10.83 -2.47
N GLN A 112 15.70 10.09 -3.58
CA GLN A 112 16.46 8.84 -3.62
C GLN A 112 17.91 9.00 -3.15
N PRO A 113 18.74 9.94 -3.68
CA PRO A 113 20.11 10.12 -3.21
C PRO A 113 20.20 10.62 -1.76
N GLU A 114 19.17 11.24 -1.22
CA GLU A 114 19.11 11.63 0.19
C GLU A 114 18.77 10.41 1.06
N LEU A 115 17.87 9.54 0.61
CA LEU A 115 17.54 8.30 1.30
C LEU A 115 18.74 7.31 1.31
N GLU A 116 19.50 7.23 0.23
CA GLU A 116 20.73 6.42 0.18
C GLU A 116 21.77 6.82 1.24
N LYS A 117 21.81 8.09 1.64
CA LYS A 117 22.68 8.55 2.74
C LYS A 117 22.17 8.13 4.13
N ILE A 118 20.85 8.02 4.30
CA ILE A 118 20.19 7.61 5.53
C ILE A 118 20.25 6.07 5.66
N ASP A 119 19.80 5.39 4.62
CA ASP A 119 19.74 3.94 4.52
C ASP A 119 19.95 3.49 3.07
N PRO A 120 21.14 2.97 2.72
CA PRO A 120 21.44 2.52 1.37
C PRO A 120 20.56 1.38 0.87
N GLU A 121 20.05 0.51 1.75
CA GLU A 121 19.16 -0.59 1.37
C GLU A 121 17.80 -0.04 0.95
N LEU A 122 17.22 0.88 1.73
CA LEU A 122 15.95 1.51 1.38
C LEU A 122 16.08 2.42 0.14
N GLY A 123 17.17 3.18 0.02
CA GLY A 123 17.41 4.06 -1.13
C GLY A 123 17.50 3.31 -2.46
N ASN A 124 17.96 2.05 -2.43
CA ASN A 124 18.06 1.20 -3.61
C ASN A 124 16.87 0.20 -3.74
N SER A 125 15.89 0.30 -2.87
CA SER A 125 14.73 -0.58 -2.89
C SER A 125 13.76 -0.23 -4.03
N PRO A 126 13.42 -1.17 -4.95
CA PRO A 126 12.43 -0.95 -5.99
C PRO A 126 11.01 -0.78 -5.44
N TYR A 127 10.81 -1.03 -4.16
CA TYR A 127 9.54 -0.84 -3.48
C TYR A 127 9.39 0.56 -2.86
N ILE A 128 10.48 1.32 -2.77
CA ILE A 128 10.48 2.73 -2.37
C ILE A 128 10.63 3.64 -3.61
N PHE A 129 11.52 3.25 -4.53
CA PHE A 129 11.73 3.90 -5.82
C PHE A 129 11.54 2.86 -6.94
N PRO A 130 10.27 2.61 -7.35
CA PRO A 130 9.96 1.55 -8.31
C PRO A 130 10.54 1.87 -9.69
N ASP A 131 11.18 0.87 -10.26
CA ASP A 131 11.63 0.89 -11.64
C ASP A 131 10.45 0.64 -12.62
N ALA A 132 10.72 0.81 -13.93
CA ALA A 132 9.72 0.60 -14.96
C ALA A 132 9.14 -0.83 -14.93
N ALA A 133 9.97 -1.83 -14.65
CA ALA A 133 9.54 -3.24 -14.61
C ALA A 133 8.59 -3.51 -13.43
N THR A 134 8.78 -2.84 -12.29
CA THR A 134 7.89 -2.89 -11.14
C THR A 134 6.57 -2.18 -11.45
N LEU A 135 6.65 -0.99 -12.07
CA LEU A 135 5.45 -0.21 -12.43
C LEU A 135 4.57 -0.89 -13.48
N GLU A 136 5.14 -1.66 -14.39
CA GLU A 136 4.39 -2.46 -15.36
C GLU A 136 3.50 -3.53 -14.72
N LYS A 137 3.89 -4.03 -13.54
CA LYS A 137 3.15 -5.08 -12.82
C LYS A 137 2.00 -4.57 -11.97
N VAL A 138 1.87 -3.25 -11.77
CA VAL A 138 0.86 -2.69 -10.87
C VAL A 138 -0.22 -1.94 -11.62
N LYS A 139 -1.41 -1.89 -11.03
CA LYS A 139 -2.58 -1.19 -11.57
C LYS A 139 -3.11 -0.19 -10.57
N VAL A 140 -3.52 0.97 -11.07
CA VAL A 140 -4.16 2.02 -10.25
C VAL A 140 -5.66 1.76 -10.20
N PHE A 141 -6.29 2.13 -9.09
CA PHE A 141 -7.74 2.14 -8.99
C PHE A 141 -8.34 3.13 -10.00
N ARG A 142 -9.38 2.70 -10.70
CA ARG A 142 -10.19 3.59 -11.53
C ARG A 142 -11.37 4.15 -10.74
N SER A 143 -11.88 5.28 -11.16
CA SER A 143 -13.15 5.79 -10.64
C SER A 143 -14.30 4.88 -11.09
N LEU A 144 -15.23 4.64 -10.19
CA LEU A 144 -16.46 3.88 -10.44
C LEU A 144 -17.65 4.84 -10.56
N SER A 145 -18.65 4.47 -11.38
CA SER A 145 -19.96 5.10 -11.28
C SER A 145 -20.66 4.70 -9.97
N ALA A 146 -21.70 5.43 -9.58
CA ALA A 146 -22.48 5.10 -8.38
C ALA A 146 -23.07 3.68 -8.44
N ASP A 147 -23.59 3.29 -9.62
CA ASP A 147 -24.16 1.95 -9.84
C ASP A 147 -23.10 0.85 -9.75
N GLU A 148 -21.93 1.05 -10.36
CA GLU A 148 -20.81 0.12 -10.24
C GLU A 148 -20.34 -0.02 -8.79
N SER A 149 -20.22 1.11 -8.07
CA SER A 149 -19.81 1.11 -6.66
C SER A 149 -20.77 0.31 -5.81
N THR A 150 -22.09 0.56 -5.95
CA THR A 150 -23.13 -0.18 -5.23
C THR A 150 -23.09 -1.67 -5.57
N LYS A 151 -22.97 -2.01 -6.86
CA LYS A 151 -22.91 -3.40 -7.32
C LYS A 151 -21.72 -4.15 -6.77
N PHE A 152 -20.53 -3.56 -6.83
CA PHE A 152 -19.32 -4.21 -6.32
C PHE A 152 -19.34 -4.33 -4.80
N GLN A 153 -19.81 -3.29 -4.09
CA GLN A 153 -19.92 -3.33 -2.62
C GLN A 153 -20.88 -4.45 -2.19
N THR A 154 -22.09 -4.50 -2.75
CA THR A 154 -23.07 -5.54 -2.42
C THR A 154 -22.51 -6.94 -2.67
N ALA A 155 -21.90 -7.16 -3.84
CA ALA A 155 -21.35 -8.48 -4.18
C ALA A 155 -20.17 -8.88 -3.26
N PHE A 156 -19.37 -7.91 -2.82
CA PHE A 156 -18.26 -8.15 -1.90
C PHE A 156 -18.77 -8.45 -0.49
N ASP A 157 -19.74 -7.66 0.01
CA ASP A 157 -20.36 -7.87 1.33
C ASP A 157 -21.00 -9.27 1.44
N GLU A 158 -21.72 -9.68 0.37
CA GLU A 158 -22.24 -11.06 0.28
C GLU A 158 -21.13 -12.12 0.30
N ALA A 159 -19.98 -11.85 -0.32
CA ALA A 159 -18.88 -12.81 -0.36
C ALA A 159 -18.22 -13.00 1.01
N ILE A 160 -18.15 -11.96 1.84
CA ILE A 160 -17.53 -12.00 3.17
C ILE A 160 -18.52 -12.29 4.31
N GLY A 161 -19.82 -12.43 3.98
CA GLY A 161 -20.86 -12.79 4.95
C GLY A 161 -21.36 -11.62 5.81
N ASN A 162 -21.33 -10.40 5.28
CA ASN A 162 -21.88 -9.18 5.89
C ASN A 162 -23.23 -8.80 5.28
#